data_0eced99f92bf0c3cb142029bf3bf014b
#
_entry.id   0eced99f92bf0c3cb142029bf3bf014b
#
_cell.length_a   1.000
_cell.length_b   1.000
_cell.length_c   1.000
_cell.angle_alpha   90.00
_cell.angle_beta   90.00
_cell.angle_gamma   90.00
#
_symmetry.space_group_name_H-M   'P 1'
#
loop_
_entity.id
_entity.type
_entity.pdbx_description
1 polymer ?
#
loop_
_entity_poly.entity_id
_entity_poly.type
_entity_poly.pdbx_seq_one_letter_code
_entity_poly.pdbx_strand_id
1 'polypeptide(L)'
;MDEILKQEMQKELTTRILPYWMERMVDQENGGFYGRITGQEELMPRADKGAILNARILWTYSAAYRLLGREEYKEMANRAKRYLIDHFYDSEFGGVYWSLNYRGEPLDTKKQIYAIGFAIYGLSEFHRATGDPEALMYAVRLFNDIESHSFDGLKNGYCEALTREWNEIAFLLFSNSEVTSLIFFSDSGW
;
A
#
# COMPACT_ATOMS: atom_id res chain seq x y z
N MET A 1 10.99 -24.44 14.73
CA MET A 1 9.54 -24.15 14.73
C MET A 1 8.84 -25.49 14.75
N ASP A 2 7.87 -25.67 15.62
CA ASP A 2 7.10 -26.92 15.71
C ASP A 2 6.41 -27.19 14.37
N GLU A 3 6.56 -28.38 13.83
CA GLU A 3 5.98 -28.76 12.52
C GLU A 3 4.45 -28.71 12.55
N ILE A 4 3.84 -29.01 13.69
CA ILE A 4 2.39 -28.91 13.90
C ILE A 4 1.94 -27.46 13.75
N LEU A 5 2.61 -26.52 14.43
CA LEU A 5 2.28 -25.09 14.35
C LEU A 5 2.44 -24.56 12.92
N LYS A 6 3.48 -24.97 12.21
CA LYS A 6 3.68 -24.59 10.80
C LYS A 6 2.53 -25.06 9.91
N GLN A 7 2.06 -26.30 10.09
CA GLN A 7 0.93 -26.84 9.32
C GLN A 7 -0.37 -26.10 9.66
N GLU A 8 -0.62 -25.80 10.94
CA GLU A 8 -1.80 -25.04 11.36
C GLU A 8 -1.78 -23.62 10.76
N MET A 9 -0.64 -22.92 10.83
CA MET A 9 -0.49 -21.59 10.22
C MET A 9 -0.70 -21.61 8.71
N GLN A 10 -0.12 -22.59 8.01
CA GLN A 10 -0.31 -22.76 6.58
C GLN A 10 -1.77 -23.07 6.23
N LYS A 11 -2.43 -23.92 7.00
CA LYS A 11 -3.85 -24.22 6.82
C LYS A 11 -4.70 -22.97 7.01
N GLU A 12 -4.51 -22.21 8.09
CA GLU A 12 -5.26 -20.98 8.35
C GLU A 12 -5.06 -19.97 7.21
N LEU A 13 -3.82 -19.76 6.78
CA LEU A 13 -3.50 -18.86 5.68
C LEU A 13 -4.23 -19.26 4.38
N THR A 14 -4.18 -20.54 4.01
CA THR A 14 -4.66 -21.01 2.69
C THR A 14 -6.14 -21.33 2.64
N THR A 15 -6.79 -21.60 3.79
CA THR A 15 -8.22 -21.96 3.83
C THR A 15 -9.13 -20.85 4.33
N ARG A 16 -8.58 -19.82 4.98
CA ARG A 16 -9.37 -18.71 5.55
C ARG A 16 -8.87 -17.33 5.14
N ILE A 17 -7.61 -16.99 5.44
CA ILE A 17 -7.12 -15.62 5.25
C ILE A 17 -7.08 -15.24 3.76
N LEU A 18 -6.34 -15.98 2.93
CA LEU A 18 -6.23 -15.66 1.51
C LEU A 18 -7.58 -15.74 0.78
N PRO A 19 -8.39 -16.83 0.94
CA PRO A 19 -9.70 -16.88 0.31
C PRO A 19 -10.65 -15.75 0.71
N TYR A 20 -10.65 -15.35 1.98
CA TYR A 20 -11.47 -14.23 2.45
C TYR A 20 -11.23 -12.95 1.63
N TRP A 21 -9.98 -12.58 1.39
CA TRP A 21 -9.64 -11.39 0.61
C TRP A 21 -9.98 -11.55 -0.87
N MET A 22 -9.82 -12.75 -1.43
CA MET A 22 -10.16 -13.05 -2.83
C MET A 22 -11.67 -12.97 -3.09
N GLU A 23 -12.48 -13.43 -2.14
CA GLU A 23 -13.92 -13.53 -2.28
C GLU A 23 -14.65 -12.25 -1.85
N ARG A 24 -14.18 -11.59 -0.78
CA ARG A 24 -14.89 -10.50 -0.12
C ARG A 24 -14.38 -9.11 -0.48
N MET A 25 -13.10 -8.98 -0.80
CA MET A 25 -12.48 -7.65 -0.94
C MET A 25 -12.19 -7.24 -2.38
N VAL A 26 -12.41 -8.10 -3.36
CA VAL A 26 -12.24 -7.75 -4.78
C VAL A 26 -13.39 -6.86 -5.24
N ASP A 27 -13.06 -5.64 -5.70
CA ASP A 27 -14.03 -4.71 -6.29
C ASP A 27 -14.17 -5.01 -7.79
N GLN A 28 -15.27 -5.65 -8.16
CA GLN A 28 -15.53 -6.03 -9.56
C GLN A 28 -16.07 -4.86 -10.39
N GLU A 29 -16.64 -3.82 -9.76
CA GLU A 29 -17.20 -2.67 -10.47
C GLU A 29 -16.14 -1.62 -10.80
N ASN A 30 -15.33 -1.25 -9.79
CA ASN A 30 -14.41 -0.12 -9.89
C ASN A 30 -12.92 -0.56 -9.93
N GLY A 31 -12.67 -1.87 -10.00
CA GLY A 31 -11.31 -2.40 -10.04
C GLY A 31 -10.60 -2.39 -8.68
N GLY A 32 -9.45 -3.05 -8.62
CA GLY A 32 -8.68 -3.18 -7.38
C GLY A 32 -9.45 -3.91 -6.28
N PHE A 33 -9.45 -3.32 -5.09
CA PHE A 33 -10.05 -3.88 -3.89
C PHE A 33 -10.89 -2.83 -3.16
N TYR A 34 -11.91 -3.27 -2.43
CA TYR A 34 -12.68 -2.39 -1.56
C TYR A 34 -11.80 -1.83 -0.44
N GLY A 35 -12.05 -0.57 -0.09
CA GLY A 35 -11.23 0.12 0.90
C GLY A 35 -11.55 -0.24 2.34
N ARG A 36 -12.77 -0.76 2.63
CA ARG A 36 -13.21 -0.97 4.00
C ARG A 36 -14.28 -2.05 4.15
N ILE A 37 -14.16 -2.82 5.22
CA ILE A 37 -15.20 -3.67 5.80
C ILE A 37 -15.32 -3.34 7.29
N THR A 38 -16.52 -3.36 7.85
CA THR A 38 -16.75 -3.08 9.26
C THR A 38 -16.34 -4.26 10.14
N GLY A 39 -16.24 -4.03 11.46
CA GLY A 39 -16.02 -5.11 12.45
C GLY A 39 -17.18 -6.13 12.54
N GLN A 40 -18.34 -5.82 11.96
CA GLN A 40 -19.47 -6.73 11.79
C GLN A 40 -19.48 -7.42 10.43
N GLU A 41 -18.37 -7.36 9.70
CA GLU A 41 -18.20 -7.93 8.35
C GLU A 41 -19.12 -7.32 7.27
N GLU A 42 -19.59 -6.10 7.48
CA GLU A 42 -20.37 -5.38 6.47
C GLU A 42 -19.44 -4.65 5.51
N LEU A 43 -19.55 -4.96 4.22
CA LEU A 43 -18.78 -4.30 3.18
C LEU A 43 -19.25 -2.85 3.01
N MET A 44 -18.30 -1.94 2.91
CA MET A 44 -18.54 -0.52 2.59
C MET A 44 -18.09 -0.22 1.16
N PRO A 45 -18.93 -0.43 0.13
CA PRO A 45 -18.50 -0.40 -1.28
C PRO A 45 -18.02 0.97 -1.74
N ARG A 46 -18.44 2.04 -1.07
CA ARG A 46 -18.06 3.43 -1.39
C ARG A 46 -17.00 4.01 -0.47
N ALA A 47 -16.32 3.16 0.31
CA ALA A 47 -15.20 3.61 1.11
C ALA A 47 -13.98 3.93 0.23
N ASP A 48 -13.20 4.92 0.66
CA ASP A 48 -11.97 5.31 -0.01
C ASP A 48 -10.94 4.17 -0.01
N LYS A 49 -10.12 4.13 -1.06
CA LYS A 49 -9.09 3.12 -1.26
C LYS A 49 -7.73 3.70 -0.89
N GLY A 50 -7.04 3.08 0.07
CA GLY A 50 -5.73 3.51 0.52
C GLY A 50 -4.58 2.83 -0.23
N ALA A 51 -3.51 3.59 -0.52
CA ALA A 51 -2.32 3.08 -1.20
C ALA A 51 -1.64 1.95 -0.41
N ILE A 52 -1.52 2.12 0.91
CA ILE A 52 -0.89 1.12 1.79
C ILE A 52 -1.61 -0.23 1.71
N LEU A 53 -2.95 -0.23 1.77
CA LEU A 53 -3.72 -1.46 1.69
C LEU A 53 -3.47 -2.18 0.37
N ASN A 54 -3.52 -1.46 -0.76
CA ASN A 54 -3.30 -2.05 -2.09
C ASN A 54 -1.87 -2.57 -2.26
N ALA A 55 -0.87 -1.85 -1.77
CA ALA A 55 0.52 -2.29 -1.78
C ALA A 55 0.75 -3.54 -0.91
N ARG A 56 0.12 -3.63 0.25
CA ARG A 56 0.20 -4.81 1.13
C ARG A 56 -0.49 -6.02 0.52
N ILE A 57 -1.62 -5.83 -0.15
CA ILE A 57 -2.30 -6.91 -0.91
C ILE A 57 -1.37 -7.41 -2.01
N LEU A 58 -0.75 -6.50 -2.78
CA LEU A 58 0.24 -6.86 -3.80
C LEU A 58 1.36 -7.72 -3.22
N TRP A 59 1.97 -7.28 -2.12
CA TRP A 59 3.03 -8.04 -1.46
C TRP A 59 2.56 -9.41 -1.00
N THR A 60 1.40 -9.46 -0.33
CA THR A 60 0.87 -10.71 0.26
C THR A 60 0.63 -11.78 -0.80
N TYR A 61 -0.04 -11.43 -1.90
CA TYR A 61 -0.32 -12.41 -2.95
C TYR A 61 0.90 -12.74 -3.79
N SER A 62 1.84 -11.82 -3.96
CA SER A 62 3.14 -12.10 -4.58
C SER A 62 3.95 -13.11 -3.76
N ALA A 63 4.04 -12.91 -2.46
CA ALA A 63 4.70 -13.84 -1.55
C ALA A 63 3.98 -15.20 -1.49
N ALA A 64 2.64 -15.20 -1.45
CA ALA A 64 1.86 -16.42 -1.48
C ALA A 64 2.09 -17.22 -2.78
N TYR A 65 2.09 -16.55 -3.94
CA TYR A 65 2.42 -17.18 -5.22
C TYR A 65 3.83 -17.77 -5.21
N ARG A 66 4.83 -17.00 -4.78
CA ARG A 66 6.23 -17.45 -4.72
C ARG A 66 6.43 -18.66 -3.84
N LEU A 67 5.69 -18.75 -2.71
CA LEU A 67 5.86 -19.81 -1.72
C LEU A 67 5.00 -21.04 -1.98
N LEU A 68 3.81 -20.86 -2.57
CA LEU A 68 2.79 -21.91 -2.70
C LEU A 68 2.54 -22.33 -4.15
N GLY A 69 2.98 -21.54 -5.14
CA GLY A 69 2.93 -21.87 -6.57
C GLY A 69 1.53 -21.91 -7.18
N ARG A 70 0.51 -21.30 -6.54
CA ARG A 70 -0.87 -21.34 -7.02
C ARG A 70 -1.17 -20.13 -7.91
N GLU A 71 -1.60 -20.37 -9.15
CA GLU A 71 -1.82 -19.31 -10.15
C GLU A 71 -2.88 -18.29 -9.72
N GLU A 72 -3.89 -18.68 -8.95
CA GLU A 72 -4.88 -17.75 -8.41
C GLU A 72 -4.26 -16.62 -7.56
N TYR A 73 -3.17 -16.89 -6.85
CA TYR A 73 -2.47 -15.85 -6.09
C TYR A 73 -1.71 -14.89 -6.99
N LYS A 74 -1.15 -15.40 -8.10
CA LYS A 74 -0.53 -14.55 -9.12
C LYS A 74 -1.55 -13.64 -9.81
N GLU A 75 -2.75 -14.13 -10.07
CA GLU A 75 -3.84 -13.34 -10.64
C GLU A 75 -4.24 -12.19 -9.69
N MET A 76 -4.36 -12.48 -8.39
CA MET A 76 -4.63 -11.48 -7.36
C MET A 76 -3.51 -10.45 -7.24
N ALA A 77 -2.26 -10.90 -7.24
CA ALA A 77 -1.09 -10.01 -7.23
C ALA A 77 -1.05 -9.13 -8.49
N ASN A 78 -1.33 -9.69 -9.66
CA ASN A 78 -1.41 -8.96 -10.91
C ASN A 78 -2.49 -7.88 -10.88
N ARG A 79 -3.67 -8.21 -10.34
CA ARG A 79 -4.76 -7.25 -10.12
C ARG A 79 -4.31 -6.08 -9.25
N ALA A 80 -3.65 -6.38 -8.13
CA ALA A 80 -3.12 -5.37 -7.22
C ALA A 80 -2.04 -4.50 -7.88
N LYS A 81 -1.08 -5.12 -8.61
CA LYS A 81 -0.02 -4.41 -9.34
C LYS A 81 -0.61 -3.44 -10.35
N ARG A 82 -1.53 -3.91 -11.20
CA ARG A 82 -2.17 -3.06 -12.21
C ARG A 82 -2.89 -1.89 -11.57
N TYR A 83 -3.69 -2.16 -10.54
CA TYR A 83 -4.43 -1.10 -9.87
C TYR A 83 -3.51 -0.08 -9.19
N LEU A 84 -2.39 -0.51 -8.62
CA LEU A 84 -1.39 0.37 -8.04
C LEU A 84 -0.77 1.29 -9.11
N ILE A 85 -0.41 0.73 -10.28
CA ILE A 85 0.22 1.49 -11.37
C ILE A 85 -0.79 2.40 -12.07
N ASP A 86 -1.98 1.89 -12.40
CA ASP A 86 -2.95 2.58 -13.25
C ASP A 86 -3.71 3.69 -12.50
N HIS A 87 -3.85 3.59 -11.17
CA HIS A 87 -4.68 4.49 -10.38
C HIS A 87 -3.93 5.23 -9.27
N PHE A 88 -2.98 4.57 -8.57
CA PHE A 88 -2.26 5.22 -7.47
C PHE A 88 -0.99 5.93 -7.91
N TYR A 89 -0.31 5.45 -8.96
CA TYR A 89 0.91 6.10 -9.43
C TYR A 89 0.59 7.45 -10.08
N ASP A 90 1.24 8.51 -9.62
CA ASP A 90 1.11 9.85 -10.21
C ASP A 90 2.03 9.98 -11.42
N SER A 91 1.47 9.87 -12.62
CA SER A 91 2.25 9.94 -13.87
C SER A 91 2.80 11.33 -14.19
N GLU A 92 2.30 12.37 -13.52
CA GLU A 92 2.73 13.76 -13.73
C GLU A 92 3.89 14.14 -12.82
N PHE A 93 3.79 13.82 -11.51
CA PHE A 93 4.76 14.23 -10.51
C PHE A 93 5.58 13.06 -9.92
N GLY A 94 5.28 11.82 -10.27
CA GLY A 94 5.87 10.64 -9.61
C GLY A 94 5.26 10.34 -8.24
N GLY A 95 5.79 9.32 -7.56
CA GLY A 95 5.24 8.85 -6.30
C GLY A 95 3.87 8.18 -6.45
N VAL A 96 3.16 7.98 -5.33
CA VAL A 96 1.78 7.48 -5.32
C VAL A 96 0.88 8.45 -4.54
N TYR A 97 -0.39 8.51 -4.91
CA TYR A 97 -1.42 9.20 -4.15
C TYR A 97 -1.64 8.47 -2.82
N TRP A 98 -1.95 9.21 -1.75
CA TRP A 98 -2.28 8.62 -0.45
C TRP A 98 -3.57 7.80 -0.50
N SER A 99 -4.61 8.37 -1.10
CA SER A 99 -5.89 7.67 -1.26
C SER A 99 -6.60 8.03 -2.56
N LEU A 100 -7.46 7.13 -2.99
CA LEU A 100 -8.41 7.29 -4.07
C LEU A 100 -9.83 7.21 -3.51
N ASN A 101 -10.79 7.81 -4.20
CA ASN A 101 -12.18 7.53 -3.93
C ASN A 101 -12.53 6.09 -4.37
N TYR A 102 -13.74 5.63 -4.07
CA TYR A 102 -14.18 4.28 -4.39
C TYR A 102 -14.15 3.94 -5.89
N ARG A 103 -14.20 4.95 -6.78
CA ARG A 103 -14.12 4.79 -8.24
C ARG A 103 -12.70 4.69 -8.77
N GLY A 104 -11.71 4.92 -7.93
CA GLY A 104 -10.30 4.92 -8.35
C GLY A 104 -9.77 6.27 -8.82
N GLU A 105 -10.48 7.37 -8.54
CA GLU A 105 -10.01 8.72 -8.83
C GLU A 105 -9.22 9.27 -7.64
N PRO A 106 -8.12 10.05 -7.88
CA PRO A 106 -7.33 10.65 -6.81
C PRO A 106 -8.18 11.48 -5.84
N LEU A 107 -8.05 11.21 -4.52
CA LEU A 107 -8.77 11.91 -3.46
C LEU A 107 -7.82 12.71 -2.58
N ASP A 108 -6.89 12.06 -1.90
CA ASP A 108 -5.80 12.72 -1.20
C ASP A 108 -4.50 12.44 -1.97
N THR A 109 -3.95 13.50 -2.56
CA THR A 109 -2.83 13.40 -3.49
C THR A 109 -1.46 13.64 -2.85
N LYS A 110 -1.41 13.87 -1.53
CA LYS A 110 -0.14 14.09 -0.82
C LYS A 110 0.82 12.91 -1.01
N LYS A 111 2.10 13.19 -1.04
CA LYS A 111 3.18 12.21 -1.09
C LYS A 111 3.54 11.79 0.33
N GLN A 112 2.92 10.73 0.81
CA GLN A 112 3.27 10.12 2.08
C GLN A 112 4.39 9.10 1.82
N ILE A 113 5.60 9.36 2.32
CA ILE A 113 6.78 8.53 2.04
C ILE A 113 6.59 7.09 2.51
N TYR A 114 5.91 6.91 3.62
CA TYR A 114 5.52 5.60 4.13
C TYR A 114 4.67 4.79 3.11
N ALA A 115 3.71 5.42 2.43
CA ALA A 115 2.90 4.74 1.41
C ALA A 115 3.72 4.40 0.16
N ILE A 116 4.63 5.30 -0.26
CA ILE A 116 5.53 5.06 -1.39
C ILE A 116 6.47 3.88 -1.07
N GLY A 117 6.99 3.82 0.17
CA GLY A 117 7.80 2.70 0.64
C GLY A 117 7.06 1.36 0.57
N PHE A 118 5.77 1.32 0.95
CA PHE A 118 4.95 0.12 0.77
C PHE A 118 4.71 -0.24 -0.70
N ALA A 119 4.55 0.75 -1.58
CA ALA A 119 4.44 0.50 -3.02
C ALA A 119 5.71 -0.16 -3.58
N ILE A 120 6.89 0.36 -3.22
CA ILE A 120 8.20 -0.24 -3.56
C ILE A 120 8.27 -1.68 -3.04
N TYR A 121 7.89 -1.90 -1.78
CA TYR A 121 7.90 -3.21 -1.14
C TYR A 121 7.03 -4.22 -1.88
N GLY A 122 5.79 -3.84 -2.23
CA GLY A 122 4.87 -4.69 -2.98
C GLY A 122 5.36 -5.00 -4.40
N LEU A 123 5.82 -3.99 -5.14
CA LEU A 123 6.32 -4.13 -6.50
C LEU A 123 7.61 -4.97 -6.56
N SER A 124 8.51 -4.80 -5.59
CA SER A 124 9.74 -5.59 -5.48
C SER A 124 9.47 -7.07 -5.23
N GLU A 125 8.52 -7.41 -4.35
CA GLU A 125 8.13 -8.79 -4.11
C GLU A 125 7.41 -9.39 -5.34
N PHE A 126 6.59 -8.60 -6.05
CA PHE A 126 5.97 -9.06 -7.29
C PHE A 126 7.01 -9.38 -8.36
N HIS A 127 7.99 -8.49 -8.56
CA HIS A 127 9.11 -8.78 -9.46
C HIS A 127 9.88 -10.03 -9.03
N ARG A 128 10.18 -10.17 -7.74
CA ARG A 128 10.86 -11.35 -7.19
C ARG A 128 10.10 -12.65 -7.46
N ALA A 129 8.77 -12.60 -7.39
CA ALA A 129 7.91 -13.78 -7.57
C ALA A 129 7.68 -14.16 -9.04
N THR A 130 7.69 -13.17 -9.95
CA THR A 130 7.25 -13.34 -11.35
C THR A 130 8.32 -13.05 -12.39
N GLY A 131 9.38 -12.32 -12.04
CA GLY A 131 10.36 -11.78 -12.98
C GLY A 131 9.86 -10.57 -13.79
N ASP A 132 8.71 -9.98 -13.44
CA ASP A 132 8.09 -8.89 -14.20
C ASP A 132 8.98 -7.63 -14.20
N PRO A 133 9.50 -7.19 -15.36
CA PRO A 133 10.40 -6.05 -15.44
C PRO A 133 9.70 -4.71 -15.24
N GLU A 134 8.40 -4.62 -15.50
CA GLU A 134 7.61 -3.41 -15.30
C GLU A 134 7.49 -3.09 -13.79
N ALA A 135 7.23 -4.10 -12.97
CA ALA A 135 7.18 -3.93 -11.52
C ALA A 135 8.52 -3.42 -10.96
N LEU A 136 9.65 -3.98 -11.44
CA LEU A 136 10.97 -3.50 -11.05
C LEU A 136 11.20 -2.05 -11.48
N MET A 137 10.81 -1.70 -12.70
CA MET A 137 10.96 -0.33 -13.22
C MET A 137 10.20 0.68 -12.34
N TYR A 138 8.95 0.39 -11.96
CA TYR A 138 8.18 1.28 -11.08
C TYR A 138 8.74 1.31 -9.65
N ALA A 139 9.21 0.20 -9.11
CA ALA A 139 9.86 0.18 -7.81
C ALA A 139 11.11 1.08 -7.78
N VAL A 140 11.94 1.03 -8.82
CA VAL A 140 13.14 1.88 -8.93
C VAL A 140 12.76 3.36 -9.14
N ARG A 141 11.73 3.66 -9.93
CA ARG A 141 11.23 5.04 -10.09
C ARG A 141 10.78 5.61 -8.75
N LEU A 142 9.94 4.90 -8.03
CA LEU A 142 9.44 5.31 -6.72
C LEU A 142 10.57 5.48 -5.69
N PHE A 143 11.59 4.64 -5.73
CA PHE A 143 12.79 4.81 -4.90
C PHE A 143 13.52 6.11 -5.23
N ASN A 144 13.74 6.37 -6.53
CA ASN A 144 14.39 7.61 -6.97
C ASN A 144 13.56 8.86 -6.62
N ASP A 145 12.23 8.78 -6.66
CA ASP A 145 11.33 9.86 -6.24
C ASP A 145 11.55 10.18 -4.75
N ILE A 146 11.63 9.16 -3.88
CA ILE A 146 11.92 9.33 -2.44
C ILE A 146 13.29 9.98 -2.25
N GLU A 147 14.35 9.44 -2.87
CA GLU A 147 15.71 9.96 -2.72
C GLU A 147 15.84 11.41 -3.21
N SER A 148 15.16 11.75 -4.31
CA SER A 148 15.27 13.08 -4.93
C SER A 148 14.48 14.16 -4.20
N HIS A 149 13.38 13.81 -3.53
CA HIS A 149 12.43 14.78 -3.02
C HIS A 149 12.28 14.79 -1.50
N SER A 150 12.53 13.68 -0.83
CA SER A 150 12.25 13.58 0.61
C SER A 150 13.50 13.48 1.48
N PHE A 151 14.67 13.19 0.91
CA PHE A 151 15.91 13.08 1.68
C PHE A 151 16.42 14.44 2.14
N ASP A 152 16.50 14.64 3.46
CA ASP A 152 17.09 15.83 4.10
C ASP A 152 18.55 15.53 4.47
N GLY A 153 19.47 15.98 3.63
CA GLY A 153 20.90 15.76 3.84
C GLY A 153 21.50 16.50 5.07
N LEU A 154 20.81 17.54 5.59
CA LEU A 154 21.24 18.24 6.78
C LEU A 154 20.87 17.48 8.05
N LYS A 155 19.68 16.86 8.07
CA LYS A 155 19.19 16.10 9.21
C LYS A 155 19.49 14.59 9.09
N ASN A 156 20.01 14.16 7.94
CA ASN A 156 20.30 12.77 7.61
C ASN A 156 19.07 11.86 7.82
N GLY A 157 17.95 12.26 7.22
CA GLY A 157 16.67 11.57 7.33
C GLY A 157 15.75 11.92 6.17
N TYR A 158 14.50 11.51 6.25
CA TYR A 158 13.50 11.74 5.22
C TYR A 158 12.34 12.57 5.76
N CYS A 159 11.82 13.48 4.93
CA CYS A 159 10.55 14.15 5.20
C CYS A 159 9.42 13.10 5.16
N GLU A 160 8.50 13.15 6.12
CA GLU A 160 7.43 12.17 6.23
C GLU A 160 6.38 12.32 5.13
N ALA A 161 5.99 13.57 4.84
CA ALA A 161 4.94 13.89 3.89
C ALA A 161 5.22 15.19 3.15
N LEU A 162 4.85 15.24 1.87
CA LEU A 162 4.99 16.35 0.96
C LEU A 162 3.69 16.58 0.20
N THR A 163 3.51 17.77 -0.41
CA THR A 163 2.39 18.00 -1.32
C THR A 163 2.51 17.10 -2.56
N ARG A 164 1.47 17.10 -3.42
CA ARG A 164 1.52 16.35 -4.69
C ARG A 164 2.75 16.71 -5.52
N GLU A 165 3.13 18.00 -5.53
CA GLU A 165 4.23 18.58 -6.29
C GLU A 165 5.57 18.51 -5.53
N TRP A 166 5.65 17.71 -4.47
CA TRP A 166 6.84 17.51 -3.63
C TRP A 166 7.30 18.76 -2.84
N ASN A 167 6.40 19.71 -2.57
CA ASN A 167 6.71 20.82 -1.68
C ASN A 167 6.48 20.40 -0.21
N GLU A 168 7.20 21.03 0.69
CA GLU A 168 6.97 20.86 2.13
C GLU A 168 5.52 21.24 2.47
N ILE A 169 4.85 20.41 3.24
CA ILE A 169 3.55 20.74 3.81
C ILE A 169 3.84 21.73 4.92
N ALA A 170 3.46 23.00 4.74
CA ALA A 170 3.58 24.01 5.79
C ALA A 170 2.78 23.53 7.00
N PHE A 171 3.45 23.05 8.03
CA PHE A 171 2.85 22.95 9.35
C PHE A 171 2.46 24.37 9.75
N LEU A 172 1.17 24.63 9.90
CA LEU A 172 0.73 25.75 10.73
C LEU A 172 1.44 25.57 12.07
N LEU A 173 2.40 26.43 12.36
CA LEU A 173 3.07 26.51 13.66
C LEU A 173 2.00 26.90 14.69
N PHE A 174 1.28 25.91 15.19
CA PHE A 174 0.59 26.05 16.46
C PHE A 174 1.69 26.28 17.51
N SER A 175 1.50 27.28 18.35
CA SER A 175 2.45 27.67 19.38
C SER A 175 2.92 26.45 20.16
N ASN A 176 4.21 26.45 20.57
CA ASN A 176 4.93 25.35 21.23
C ASN A 176 4.26 24.70 22.48
N SER A 177 3.06 25.13 22.88
CA SER A 177 2.30 24.57 24.00
C SER A 177 1.29 23.47 23.59
N GLU A 178 0.97 23.31 22.29
CA GLU A 178 -0.04 22.34 21.85
C GLU A 178 0.55 21.13 21.10
N VAL A 179 1.82 21.20 20.67
CA VAL A 179 2.47 20.15 19.90
C VAL A 179 2.77 18.90 20.74
N THR A 180 2.94 19.04 22.04
CA THR A 180 3.24 17.91 22.94
C THR A 180 2.04 16.97 23.15
N SER A 181 0.82 17.41 22.89
CA SER A 181 -0.38 16.59 23.05
C SER A 181 -0.77 15.77 21.82
N LEU A 182 -0.28 16.15 20.61
CA LEU A 182 -0.62 15.48 19.35
C LEU A 182 0.31 14.31 19.00
N ILE A 183 1.51 14.28 19.56
CA ILE A 183 2.48 13.20 19.31
C ILE A 183 2.11 11.90 20.06
N PHE A 184 1.30 11.99 21.13
CA PHE A 184 0.92 10.83 21.96
C PHE A 184 -0.40 10.14 21.59
N PHE A 185 -1.11 10.58 20.53
CA PHE A 185 -2.39 9.99 20.14
C PHE A 185 -2.39 9.15 18.85
N SER A 186 -1.21 8.83 18.29
CA SER A 186 -1.14 7.94 17.11
C SER A 186 -1.00 6.45 17.47
N ASP A 187 -0.96 6.10 18.74
CA ASP A 187 -0.69 4.72 19.21
C ASP A 187 -1.93 3.95 19.72
N SER A 188 -3.13 4.35 19.32
CA SER A 188 -4.32 3.55 19.66
C SER A 188 -5.24 3.38 18.45
N GLY A 189 -5.10 2.28 17.76
CA GLY A 189 -6.10 1.90 16.77
C GLY A 189 -5.64 0.93 15.69
N TRP A 190 -5.22 -0.27 16.08
CA TRP A 190 -5.23 -1.48 15.23
C TRP A 190 -6.32 -2.42 15.68
#